data_75ca86cb2b66e92eb36fdfeef1449a16
#
_entry.id   75ca86cb2b66e92eb36fdfeef1449a16
#
_cell.length_a   1.000
_cell.length_b   1.000
_cell.length_c   1.000
_cell.angle_alpha   90.00
_cell.angle_beta   90.00
_cell.angle_gamma   90.00
#
_symmetry.space_group_name_H-M   'P 1'
#
loop_
_entity.id
_entity.type
_entity.pdbx_description
1 polymer ?
#
loop_
_entity_poly.entity_id
_entity_poly.type
_entity_poly.pdbx_seq_one_letter_code
_entity_poly.pdbx_strand_id
1 'polypeptide(L)'
;MEKLKIYNGFGIVPTKNYIAAGYDFYLPLITDESLFDMVVSAFAKSYKKTTEEIIEIMDVINLYLSSIHDNYEFTKCDLLNITHLFLGLTPPDDVDWDEESEEMSLNDAIDEFVTYRLLFDYYTDGDNGDILIPGIIVSEGDYLLFNSGIKVNLPKDTAGIFFNKSGMGNKGYDTRACVVDEDYSGFVHLSVAFTKSVYYGQKLFCGDKIQQMVVLPLVKTEIEEVEAEVYNELMSDSKRGSDGFGSSDVKH
;
A
#
# COMPACT_ATOMS: atom_id res chain seq x y z
N MET A 1 24.79 15.27 -6.81
CA MET A 1 23.45 14.64 -6.88
C MET A 1 23.07 14.26 -5.46
N GLU A 2 21.98 14.80 -4.94
CA GLU A 2 21.46 14.42 -3.63
C GLU A 2 20.95 12.97 -3.66
N LYS A 3 21.07 12.29 -2.53
CA LYS A 3 20.68 10.88 -2.41
C LYS A 3 19.40 10.78 -1.61
N LEU A 4 18.42 10.00 -2.10
CA LEU A 4 17.33 9.52 -1.28
C LEU A 4 17.92 8.55 -0.25
N LYS A 5 17.79 8.88 1.04
CA LYS A 5 18.18 7.99 2.14
C LYS A 5 16.96 7.21 2.59
N ILE A 6 17.16 5.94 2.92
CA ILE A 6 16.11 5.06 3.41
C ILE A 6 16.56 4.35 4.68
N TYR A 7 15.60 4.00 5.51
CA TYR A 7 15.71 2.99 6.54
C TYR A 7 14.82 1.81 6.16
N ASN A 8 15.42 0.63 6.05
CA ASN A 8 14.68 -0.61 5.83
C ASN A 8 14.44 -1.29 7.18
N GLY A 9 13.19 -1.31 7.63
CA GLY A 9 12.76 -2.06 8.80
C GLY A 9 12.56 -3.53 8.47
N PHE A 10 11.62 -3.82 7.55
CA PHE A 10 11.25 -5.19 7.16
C PHE A 10 10.77 -5.29 5.70
N GLY A 11 10.95 -4.25 4.91
CA GLY A 11 10.48 -4.19 3.53
C GLY A 11 11.52 -4.64 2.52
N ILE A 12 11.15 -4.52 1.26
CA ILE A 12 12.07 -4.68 0.13
C ILE A 12 12.60 -3.29 -0.26
N VAL A 13 13.91 -3.15 -0.34
CA VAL A 13 14.55 -1.88 -0.70
C VAL A 13 14.03 -1.38 -2.05
N PRO A 14 13.50 -0.15 -2.12
CA PRO A 14 13.01 0.41 -3.36
C PRO A 14 14.08 0.45 -4.45
N THR A 15 13.72 0.05 -5.67
CA THR A 15 14.64 0.01 -6.80
C THR A 15 14.31 1.06 -7.82
N LYS A 16 15.35 1.54 -8.53
CA LYS A 16 15.21 2.48 -9.63
C LYS A 16 16.13 2.06 -10.77
N ASN A 17 15.57 1.82 -11.94
CA ASN A 17 16.36 1.68 -13.14
C ASN A 17 17.03 3.01 -13.48
N TYR A 18 18.22 2.97 -14.07
CA TYR A 18 19.08 4.14 -14.30
C TYR A 18 18.36 5.34 -14.95
N ILE A 19 17.44 5.08 -15.89
CA ILE A 19 16.69 6.11 -16.64
C ILE A 19 15.24 6.27 -16.17
N ALA A 20 14.81 5.50 -15.16
CA ALA A 20 13.43 5.58 -14.68
C ALA A 20 13.18 6.90 -13.93
N ALA A 21 11.95 7.41 -13.98
CA ALA A 21 11.56 8.61 -13.25
C ALA A 21 11.45 8.37 -11.74
N GLY A 22 10.93 7.21 -11.33
CA GLY A 22 10.60 6.90 -9.94
C GLY A 22 11.30 5.66 -9.38
N TYR A 23 11.16 5.50 -8.08
CA TYR A 23 11.59 4.35 -7.29
C TYR A 23 10.41 3.37 -7.17
N ASP A 24 10.62 2.10 -7.52
CA ASP A 24 9.64 1.05 -7.35
C ASP A 24 9.54 0.64 -5.89
N PHE A 25 8.34 0.66 -5.32
CA PHE A 25 8.02 0.16 -3.99
C PHE A 25 7.28 -1.18 -4.10
N TYR A 26 7.53 -2.04 -3.14
CA TYR A 26 7.11 -3.43 -3.15
C TYR A 26 6.18 -3.73 -1.98
N LEU A 27 5.25 -4.65 -2.17
CA LEU A 27 4.62 -5.35 -1.06
C LEU A 27 5.70 -6.14 -0.32
N PRO A 28 5.90 -5.94 1.00
CA PRO A 28 6.97 -6.62 1.71
C PRO A 28 6.90 -8.14 1.58
N LEU A 29 8.07 -8.78 1.59
CA LEU A 29 8.24 -10.20 1.83
C LEU A 29 9.17 -10.34 3.04
N ILE A 30 8.61 -10.70 4.19
CA ILE A 30 9.35 -10.84 5.45
C ILE A 30 9.94 -12.24 5.46
N THR A 31 11.27 -12.34 5.57
CA THR A 31 12.00 -13.63 5.52
C THR A 31 12.88 -13.85 6.76
N ASP A 32 12.96 -12.87 7.67
CA ASP A 32 13.84 -12.90 8.84
C ASP A 32 13.02 -12.87 10.14
N GLU A 33 12.98 -13.99 10.85
CA GLU A 33 12.25 -14.12 12.12
C GLU A 33 12.81 -13.23 13.25
N SER A 34 14.06 -12.81 13.16
CA SER A 34 14.63 -11.89 14.15
C SER A 34 13.97 -10.52 14.17
N LEU A 35 13.21 -10.18 13.12
CA LEU A 35 12.44 -8.94 12.99
C LEU A 35 11.04 -9.03 13.61
N PHE A 36 10.64 -10.18 14.17
CA PHE A 36 9.27 -10.44 14.61
C PHE A 36 8.69 -9.32 15.49
N ASP A 37 9.34 -8.99 16.60
CA ASP A 37 8.82 -7.98 17.56
C ASP A 37 8.69 -6.59 16.92
N MET A 38 9.65 -6.24 16.06
CA MET A 38 9.63 -4.97 15.33
C MET A 38 8.47 -4.93 14.33
N VAL A 39 8.25 -6.01 13.59
CA VAL A 39 7.19 -6.09 12.59
C VAL A 39 5.82 -6.05 13.25
N VAL A 40 5.59 -6.83 14.30
CA VAL A 40 4.34 -6.82 15.08
C VAL A 40 4.05 -5.42 15.62
N SER A 41 5.06 -4.75 16.20
CA SER A 41 4.91 -3.38 16.70
C SER A 41 4.61 -2.38 15.57
N ALA A 42 5.22 -2.56 14.39
CA ALA A 42 4.95 -1.72 13.22
C ALA A 42 3.52 -1.93 12.70
N PHE A 43 3.03 -3.17 12.65
CA PHE A 43 1.65 -3.47 12.26
C PHE A 43 0.64 -2.91 13.27
N ALA A 44 0.86 -3.12 14.55
CA ALA A 44 0.03 -2.55 15.61
C ALA A 44 -0.17 -1.04 15.42
N LYS A 45 0.93 -0.32 15.21
CA LYS A 45 0.88 1.13 14.94
C LYS A 45 0.18 1.48 13.62
N SER A 46 0.46 0.74 12.55
CA SER A 46 -0.05 1.04 11.20
C SER A 46 -1.55 0.80 11.08
N TYR A 47 -2.04 -0.26 11.75
CA TYR A 47 -3.44 -0.68 11.68
C TYR A 47 -4.25 -0.29 12.92
N LYS A 48 -3.72 0.62 13.77
CA LYS A 48 -4.38 1.12 15.00
C LYS A 48 -4.86 0.00 15.92
N LYS A 49 -4.04 -1.05 16.04
CA LYS A 49 -4.28 -2.22 16.91
C LYS A 49 -3.24 -2.30 18.00
N THR A 50 -3.46 -3.14 18.99
CA THR A 50 -2.43 -3.49 19.97
C THR A 50 -1.54 -4.63 19.44
N THR A 51 -0.39 -4.85 20.05
CA THR A 51 0.48 -6.00 19.71
C THR A 51 -0.21 -7.32 20.02
N GLU A 52 -1.01 -7.36 21.07
CA GLU A 52 -1.80 -8.51 21.49
C GLU A 52 -2.85 -8.86 20.43
N GLU A 53 -3.59 -7.88 19.90
CA GLU A 53 -4.55 -8.10 18.81
C GLU A 53 -3.87 -8.62 17.54
N ILE A 54 -2.67 -8.13 17.18
CA ILE A 54 -1.94 -8.66 16.02
C ILE A 54 -1.55 -10.12 16.24
N ILE A 55 -1.07 -10.46 17.45
CA ILE A 55 -0.71 -11.85 17.81
C ILE A 55 -1.96 -12.74 17.79
N GLU A 56 -3.09 -12.28 18.31
CA GLU A 56 -4.35 -13.01 18.26
C GLU A 56 -4.79 -13.32 16.83
N ILE A 57 -4.71 -12.34 15.93
CA ILE A 57 -4.98 -12.55 14.49
C ILE A 57 -4.05 -13.62 13.91
N MET A 58 -2.75 -13.56 14.23
CA MET A 58 -1.77 -14.54 13.76
C MET A 58 -2.08 -15.95 14.28
N ASP A 59 -2.47 -16.08 15.55
CA ASP A 59 -2.80 -17.35 16.17
C ASP A 59 -4.06 -17.97 15.54
N VAL A 60 -5.09 -17.17 15.26
CA VAL A 60 -6.30 -17.63 14.59
C VAL A 60 -6.00 -18.05 13.15
N ILE A 61 -5.21 -17.26 12.41
CA ILE A 61 -4.76 -17.64 11.05
C ILE A 61 -3.97 -18.94 11.09
N ASN A 62 -3.03 -19.09 12.03
CA ASN A 62 -2.23 -20.32 12.17
C ASN A 62 -3.09 -21.55 12.48
N LEU A 63 -4.06 -21.40 13.39
CA LEU A 63 -4.99 -22.48 13.73
C LEU A 63 -5.80 -22.91 12.50
N TYR A 64 -6.32 -21.96 11.73
CA TYR A 64 -7.08 -22.22 10.52
C TYR A 64 -6.21 -22.92 9.46
N LEU A 65 -5.04 -22.38 9.15
CA LEU A 65 -4.11 -22.95 8.16
C LEU A 65 -3.66 -24.36 8.55
N SER A 66 -3.42 -24.60 9.84
CA SER A 66 -3.06 -25.94 10.35
C SER A 66 -4.20 -26.96 10.21
N SER A 67 -5.46 -26.48 10.16
CA SER A 67 -6.63 -27.35 9.96
C SER A 67 -6.81 -27.82 8.52
N ILE A 68 -6.31 -27.05 7.54
CA ILE A 68 -6.48 -27.33 6.10
C ILE A 68 -5.19 -27.83 5.41
N HIS A 69 -4.03 -27.66 6.06
CA HIS A 69 -2.71 -28.05 5.56
C HIS A 69 -2.00 -28.99 6.53
N ASP A 70 -2.42 -30.26 6.60
CA ASP A 70 -1.95 -31.26 7.58
C ASP A 70 -0.43 -31.54 7.58
N ASN A 71 0.30 -31.15 6.54
CA ASN A 71 1.72 -31.47 6.36
C ASN A 71 2.64 -30.24 6.21
N TYR A 72 2.14 -29.02 6.45
CA TYR A 72 2.95 -27.83 6.34
C TYR A 72 2.97 -27.06 7.67
N GLU A 73 4.17 -26.78 8.18
CA GLU A 73 4.39 -25.99 9.37
C GLU A 73 4.73 -24.54 8.95
N PHE A 74 3.79 -23.62 9.18
CA PHE A 74 3.98 -22.21 8.85
C PHE A 74 4.97 -21.56 9.80
N THR A 75 5.99 -20.90 9.24
CA THR A 75 6.96 -20.13 10.01
C THR A 75 6.36 -18.83 10.55
N LYS A 76 7.03 -18.20 11.52
CA LYS A 76 6.63 -16.85 11.97
C LYS A 76 6.61 -15.84 10.82
N CYS A 77 7.54 -15.95 9.88
CA CYS A 77 7.59 -15.09 8.69
C CYS A 77 6.40 -15.31 7.78
N ASP A 78 5.98 -16.54 7.55
CA ASP A 78 4.79 -16.85 6.75
C ASP A 78 3.55 -16.22 7.39
N LEU A 79 3.38 -16.41 8.71
CA LEU A 79 2.24 -15.85 9.45
C LEU A 79 2.25 -14.32 9.46
N LEU A 80 3.41 -13.68 9.59
CA LEU A 80 3.53 -12.21 9.50
C LEU A 80 3.12 -11.70 8.11
N ASN A 81 3.58 -12.36 7.04
CA ASN A 81 3.22 -11.98 5.68
C ASN A 81 1.72 -12.16 5.42
N ILE A 82 1.14 -13.28 5.86
CA ILE A 82 -0.30 -13.55 5.72
C ILE A 82 -1.14 -12.56 6.54
N THR A 83 -0.74 -12.31 7.78
CA THR A 83 -1.40 -11.31 8.64
C THR A 83 -1.34 -9.91 8.02
N HIS A 84 -0.21 -9.54 7.41
CA HIS A 84 -0.08 -8.27 6.71
C HIS A 84 -1.04 -8.16 5.51
N LEU A 85 -1.21 -9.24 4.74
CA LEU A 85 -2.17 -9.29 3.63
C LEU A 85 -3.62 -9.18 4.14
N PHE A 86 -3.95 -9.89 5.22
CA PHE A 86 -5.27 -9.82 5.86
C PHE A 86 -5.58 -8.39 6.33
N LEU A 87 -4.70 -7.78 7.12
CA LEU A 87 -4.86 -6.42 7.64
C LEU A 87 -4.91 -5.37 6.53
N GLY A 88 -4.16 -5.58 5.46
CA GLY A 88 -4.14 -4.66 4.31
C GLY A 88 -5.41 -4.68 3.48
N LEU A 89 -6.18 -5.77 3.49
CA LEU A 89 -7.50 -5.89 2.85
C LEU A 89 -8.63 -5.35 3.72
N THR A 90 -8.46 -5.42 5.04
CA THR A 90 -9.46 -4.94 5.99
C THR A 90 -9.20 -3.45 6.21
N PRO A 91 -10.09 -2.54 5.77
CA PRO A 91 -9.85 -1.10 5.96
C PRO A 91 -9.67 -0.79 7.44
N PRO A 92 -8.78 0.15 7.79
CA PRO A 92 -8.71 0.67 9.15
C PRO A 92 -10.07 1.22 9.58
N ASP A 93 -10.35 1.28 10.88
CA ASP A 93 -11.60 1.55 11.58
C ASP A 93 -12.42 2.81 11.18
N ASP A 94 -12.08 3.51 10.11
CA ASP A 94 -12.79 4.69 9.60
C ASP A 94 -13.97 4.34 8.65
N VAL A 95 -14.25 3.05 8.43
CA VAL A 95 -15.48 2.63 7.76
C VAL A 95 -16.58 2.55 8.82
N ASP A 96 -17.52 3.50 8.78
CA ASP A 96 -18.82 3.41 9.47
C ASP A 96 -19.48 2.10 9.02
N TRP A 97 -19.31 1.06 9.82
CA TRP A 97 -20.18 -0.11 9.73
C TRP A 97 -21.52 0.34 10.28
N ASP A 98 -22.54 0.39 9.42
CA ASP A 98 -23.91 0.65 9.86
C ASP A 98 -24.23 -0.24 11.07
N GLU A 99 -24.75 0.36 12.16
CA GLU A 99 -25.12 -0.31 13.41
C GLU A 99 -26.12 -1.48 13.24
N GLU A 100 -26.62 -1.72 12.03
CA GLU A 100 -27.52 -2.82 11.66
C GLU A 100 -26.81 -4.03 11.03
N SER A 101 -25.51 -3.96 10.70
CA SER A 101 -24.75 -5.14 10.25
C SER A 101 -24.28 -5.91 11.48
N GLU A 102 -24.66 -7.18 11.59
CA GLU A 102 -24.04 -8.11 12.55
C GLU A 102 -22.52 -8.01 12.35
N GLU A 103 -21.79 -7.55 13.40
CA GLU A 103 -20.34 -7.49 13.36
C GLU A 103 -19.80 -8.86 12.98
N MET A 104 -19.13 -8.94 11.83
CA MET A 104 -18.44 -10.15 11.41
C MET A 104 -17.37 -10.45 12.48
N SER A 105 -17.44 -11.64 13.09
CA SER A 105 -16.45 -12.01 14.10
C SER A 105 -15.06 -12.09 13.44
N LEU A 106 -13.98 -11.92 14.24
CA LEU A 106 -12.61 -12.07 13.75
C LEU A 106 -12.41 -13.44 13.07
N ASN A 107 -13.00 -14.50 13.65
CA ASN A 107 -12.92 -15.85 13.09
C ASN A 107 -13.60 -15.93 11.71
N ASP A 108 -14.79 -15.34 11.54
CA ASP A 108 -15.50 -15.35 10.27
C ASP A 108 -14.75 -14.55 9.19
N ALA A 109 -14.17 -13.40 9.56
CA ALA A 109 -13.37 -12.58 8.66
C ALA A 109 -12.09 -13.31 8.20
N ILE A 110 -11.42 -14.03 9.10
CA ILE A 110 -10.25 -14.83 8.76
C ILE A 110 -10.64 -16.05 7.92
N ASP A 111 -11.75 -16.73 8.23
CA ASP A 111 -12.26 -17.84 7.45
C ASP A 111 -12.56 -17.42 6.01
N GLU A 112 -13.28 -16.30 5.82
CA GLU A 112 -13.53 -15.74 4.49
C GLU A 112 -12.23 -15.39 3.77
N PHE A 113 -11.30 -14.72 4.46
CA PHE A 113 -10.02 -14.33 3.88
C PHE A 113 -9.22 -15.56 3.44
N VAL A 114 -9.05 -16.56 4.29
CA VAL A 114 -8.26 -17.76 3.97
C VAL A 114 -8.93 -18.59 2.89
N THR A 115 -10.26 -18.74 2.95
CA THR A 115 -11.00 -19.60 2.00
C THR A 115 -11.09 -18.99 0.60
N TYR A 116 -11.31 -17.69 0.50
CA TYR A 116 -11.65 -17.05 -0.78
C TYR A 116 -10.60 -16.09 -1.31
N ARG A 117 -9.71 -15.60 -0.46
CA ARG A 117 -8.79 -14.53 -0.82
C ARG A 117 -7.32 -14.92 -0.76
N LEU A 118 -6.93 -15.82 0.16
CA LEU A 118 -5.54 -16.19 0.34
C LEU A 118 -5.05 -17.14 -0.76
N LEU A 119 -3.86 -16.87 -1.27
CA LEU A 119 -3.16 -17.68 -2.26
C LEU A 119 -1.75 -17.97 -1.77
N PHE A 120 -1.17 -19.02 -2.35
CA PHE A 120 0.25 -19.31 -2.20
C PHE A 120 0.89 -19.58 -3.55
N ASP A 121 2.11 -19.11 -3.72
CA ASP A 121 2.99 -19.49 -4.82
C ASP A 121 4.32 -19.97 -4.24
N TYR A 122 5.05 -20.80 -4.98
CA TYR A 122 6.33 -21.33 -4.57
C TYR A 122 7.42 -20.80 -5.49
N TYR A 123 8.42 -20.15 -4.90
CA TYR A 123 9.61 -19.74 -5.60
C TYR A 123 10.77 -20.68 -5.23
N THR A 124 11.38 -21.31 -6.23
CA THR A 124 12.56 -22.17 -6.03
C THR A 124 13.79 -21.27 -6.01
N ASP A 125 14.36 -21.02 -4.82
CA ASP A 125 15.69 -20.45 -4.69
C ASP A 125 16.71 -21.59 -4.66
N GLY A 126 17.53 -21.69 -5.70
CA GLY A 126 18.43 -22.83 -5.93
C GLY A 126 19.42 -23.15 -4.81
N ASP A 127 19.65 -22.23 -3.89
CA ASP A 127 20.59 -22.38 -2.77
C ASP A 127 19.93 -22.61 -1.40
N ASN A 128 18.65 -22.24 -1.21
CA ASN A 128 17.97 -22.22 0.11
C ASN A 128 16.67 -23.07 0.18
N GLY A 129 16.28 -23.70 -0.90
CA GLY A 129 15.02 -24.45 -0.99
C GLY A 129 13.84 -23.61 -1.48
N ASP A 130 12.64 -24.22 -1.43
CA ASP A 130 11.42 -23.55 -1.87
C ASP A 130 10.96 -22.50 -0.84
N ILE A 131 10.71 -21.28 -1.29
CA ILE A 131 10.14 -20.19 -0.47
C ILE A 131 8.65 -20.13 -0.80
N LEU A 132 7.81 -20.22 0.23
CA LEU A 132 6.39 -20.00 0.12
C LEU A 132 6.11 -18.49 0.05
N ILE A 133 5.52 -18.04 -1.05
CA ILE A 133 5.12 -16.64 -1.24
C ILE A 133 3.62 -16.54 -1.06
N PRO A 134 3.13 -15.93 0.04
CA PRO A 134 1.72 -15.68 0.23
C PRO A 134 1.25 -14.54 -0.67
N GLY A 135 0.01 -14.64 -1.12
CA GLY A 135 -0.65 -13.65 -1.95
C GLY A 135 -2.14 -13.57 -1.65
N ILE A 136 -2.81 -12.66 -2.34
CA ILE A 136 -4.25 -12.47 -2.22
C ILE A 136 -4.91 -12.32 -3.57
N ILE A 137 -6.20 -12.68 -3.63
CA ILE A 137 -7.10 -12.30 -4.71
C ILE A 137 -7.75 -10.97 -4.33
N VAL A 138 -7.65 -9.97 -5.22
CA VAL A 138 -8.33 -8.68 -5.08
C VAL A 138 -9.47 -8.57 -6.08
N SER A 139 -10.60 -8.02 -5.62
CA SER A 139 -11.82 -7.85 -6.39
C SER A 139 -12.12 -6.37 -6.61
N GLU A 140 -12.98 -6.07 -7.59
CA GLU A 140 -13.43 -4.70 -7.84
C GLU A 140 -14.04 -4.07 -6.56
N GLY A 141 -13.57 -2.89 -6.22
CA GLY A 141 -13.97 -2.16 -5.01
C GLY A 141 -13.04 -2.35 -3.82
N ASP A 142 -12.14 -3.33 -3.85
CA ASP A 142 -11.18 -3.52 -2.75
C ASP A 142 -10.28 -2.29 -2.58
N TYR A 143 -10.12 -1.90 -1.34
CA TYR A 143 -9.16 -0.90 -0.91
C TYR A 143 -8.04 -1.58 -0.12
N LEU A 144 -6.81 -1.32 -0.54
CA LEU A 144 -5.62 -1.97 0.01
C LEU A 144 -4.71 -0.93 0.66
N LEU A 145 -4.30 -1.19 1.90
CA LEU A 145 -3.36 -0.34 2.62
C LEU A 145 -2.26 -1.21 3.24
N PHE A 146 -1.05 -1.11 2.72
CA PHE A 146 0.09 -1.91 3.20
C PHE A 146 1.20 -1.03 3.74
N ASN A 147 1.74 -1.41 4.90
CA ASN A 147 2.99 -0.85 5.40
C ASN A 147 4.14 -1.40 4.57
N SER A 148 4.89 -0.54 3.87
CA SER A 148 6.00 -0.99 3.01
C SER A 148 7.22 -1.53 3.77
N GLY A 149 7.29 -1.33 5.08
CA GLY A 149 8.49 -1.60 5.88
C GLY A 149 9.66 -0.64 5.63
N ILE A 150 9.46 0.40 4.82
CA ILE A 150 10.48 1.36 4.41
C ILE A 150 10.15 2.75 4.97
N LYS A 151 11.14 3.42 5.55
CA LYS A 151 11.10 4.86 5.83
C LYS A 151 11.99 5.59 4.84
N VAL A 152 11.57 6.78 4.43
CA VAL A 152 12.33 7.63 3.52
C VAL A 152 12.73 8.93 4.20
N ASN A 153 13.93 9.40 3.90
CA ASN A 153 14.38 10.74 4.23
C ASN A 153 14.58 11.49 2.92
N LEU A 154 13.61 12.33 2.58
CA LEU A 154 13.62 13.10 1.35
C LEU A 154 14.67 14.21 1.39
N PRO A 155 15.24 14.60 0.24
CA PRO A 155 16.03 15.82 0.15
C PRO A 155 15.22 17.05 0.56
N LYS A 156 15.92 18.07 1.06
CA LYS A 156 15.29 19.32 1.46
C LYS A 156 14.53 19.96 0.29
N ASP A 157 13.40 20.59 0.61
CA ASP A 157 12.54 21.27 -0.35
C ASP A 157 12.00 20.34 -1.46
N THR A 158 11.74 19.07 -1.11
CA THR A 158 11.14 18.09 -2.02
C THR A 158 9.97 17.35 -1.37
N ALA A 159 9.12 16.75 -2.20
CA ALA A 159 8.10 15.77 -1.78
C ALA A 159 8.26 14.47 -2.56
N GLY A 160 7.91 13.36 -1.92
CA GLY A 160 7.75 12.09 -2.59
C GLY A 160 6.30 11.95 -3.08
N ILE A 161 6.11 11.74 -4.37
CA ILE A 161 4.77 11.55 -4.94
C ILE A 161 4.66 10.14 -5.50
N PHE A 162 3.68 9.40 -4.98
CA PHE A 162 3.37 8.07 -5.48
C PHE A 162 2.47 8.11 -6.70
N PHE A 163 2.79 7.27 -7.67
CA PHE A 163 2.05 7.07 -8.91
C PHE A 163 1.82 5.59 -9.16
N ASN A 164 0.83 5.29 -9.99
CA ASN A 164 0.67 3.96 -10.54
C ASN A 164 1.90 3.58 -11.34
N LYS A 165 2.35 2.34 -11.18
CA LYS A 165 3.17 1.72 -12.22
C LYS A 165 2.26 1.39 -13.41
N SER A 166 2.74 1.58 -14.63
CA SER A 166 1.95 1.32 -15.84
C SER A 166 1.35 -0.09 -15.86
N GLY A 167 2.12 -1.10 -15.44
CA GLY A 167 1.65 -2.49 -15.33
C GLY A 167 0.55 -2.66 -14.29
N MET A 168 0.64 -1.98 -13.14
CA MET A 168 -0.37 -2.04 -12.07
C MET A 168 -1.64 -1.28 -12.49
N GLY A 169 -1.51 -0.09 -13.06
CA GLY A 169 -2.66 0.65 -13.61
C GLY A 169 -3.40 -0.12 -14.69
N ASN A 170 -2.67 -0.81 -15.59
CA ASN A 170 -3.30 -1.66 -16.61
C ASN A 170 -4.03 -2.88 -16.01
N LYS A 171 -3.59 -3.39 -14.88
CA LYS A 171 -4.27 -4.44 -14.11
C LYS A 171 -5.51 -3.92 -13.35
N GLY A 172 -5.69 -2.61 -13.22
CA GLY A 172 -6.83 -1.99 -12.55
C GLY A 172 -6.54 -1.47 -11.14
N TYR A 173 -5.27 -1.35 -10.75
CA TYR A 173 -4.89 -0.74 -9.47
C TYR A 173 -4.71 0.77 -9.61
N ASP A 174 -5.34 1.53 -8.75
CA ASP A 174 -5.23 2.99 -8.67
C ASP A 174 -4.63 3.44 -7.35
N THR A 175 -3.61 4.31 -7.43
CA THR A 175 -2.98 4.93 -6.26
C THR A 175 -3.96 5.87 -5.55
N ARG A 176 -4.09 5.75 -4.21
CA ARG A 176 -5.01 6.55 -3.40
C ARG A 176 -4.30 7.58 -2.54
N ALA A 177 -3.45 7.19 -1.61
CA ALA A 177 -2.61 8.10 -0.85
C ALA A 177 -1.27 8.27 -1.57
N CYS A 178 -0.87 9.49 -1.90
CA CYS A 178 0.20 9.70 -2.86
C CYS A 178 1.30 10.67 -2.42
N VAL A 179 1.12 11.49 -1.38
CA VAL A 179 2.13 12.49 -0.98
C VAL A 179 2.85 12.05 0.27
N VAL A 180 4.18 12.11 0.24
CA VAL A 180 5.08 11.95 1.39
C VAL A 180 5.80 13.28 1.58
N ASP A 181 5.60 13.89 2.73
CA ASP A 181 6.20 15.16 3.09
C ASP A 181 7.68 15.02 3.47
N GLU A 182 8.45 16.09 3.34
CA GLU A 182 9.90 16.14 3.63
C GLU A 182 10.22 15.69 5.07
N ASP A 183 9.36 16.03 6.03
CA ASP A 183 9.53 15.75 7.46
C ASP A 183 8.81 14.49 7.95
N TYR A 184 8.18 13.73 7.05
CA TYR A 184 7.53 12.47 7.43
C TYR A 184 8.56 11.43 7.87
N SER A 185 8.41 10.93 9.10
CA SER A 185 9.35 10.01 9.75
C SER A 185 8.82 8.58 9.92
N GLY A 186 7.56 8.33 9.53
CA GLY A 186 6.92 7.02 9.63
C GLY A 186 7.32 6.05 8.52
N PHE A 187 6.85 4.82 8.62
CA PHE A 187 6.89 3.90 7.48
C PHE A 187 5.94 4.37 6.38
N VAL A 188 6.41 4.33 5.15
CA VAL A 188 5.60 4.64 3.98
C VAL A 188 4.53 3.56 3.79
N HIS A 189 3.30 3.98 3.56
CA HIS A 189 2.20 3.08 3.25
C HIS A 189 1.89 3.07 1.76
N LEU A 190 1.68 1.88 1.21
CA LEU A 190 1.25 1.66 -0.16
C LEU A 190 -0.28 1.56 -0.15
N SER A 191 -0.94 2.58 -0.71
CA SER A 191 -2.39 2.70 -0.70
C SER A 191 -2.93 2.64 -2.12
N VAL A 192 -3.68 1.61 -2.42
CA VAL A 192 -4.26 1.38 -3.75
C VAL A 192 -5.70 0.91 -3.65
N ALA A 193 -6.51 1.23 -4.67
CA ALA A 193 -7.81 0.62 -4.86
C ALA A 193 -7.79 -0.23 -6.13
N PHE A 194 -8.57 -1.30 -6.15
CA PHE A 194 -8.77 -2.11 -7.33
C PHE A 194 -10.10 -1.75 -8.00
N THR A 195 -10.05 -1.28 -9.25
CA THR A 195 -11.19 -0.66 -9.93
C THR A 195 -11.68 -1.43 -11.16
N LYS A 196 -11.06 -2.57 -11.46
CA LYS A 196 -11.35 -3.35 -12.66
C LYS A 196 -12.17 -4.59 -12.34
N SER A 197 -13.30 -4.73 -13.01
CA SER A 197 -14.08 -5.97 -12.93
C SER A 197 -13.36 -7.11 -13.66
N VAL A 198 -13.02 -8.17 -12.94
CA VAL A 198 -12.41 -9.40 -13.46
C VAL A 198 -13.08 -10.60 -12.80
N TYR A 199 -13.52 -11.55 -13.61
CA TYR A 199 -14.34 -12.68 -13.14
C TYR A 199 -13.72 -13.49 -11.99
N TYR A 200 -12.39 -13.66 -11.99
CA TYR A 200 -11.66 -14.40 -10.95
C TYR A 200 -10.83 -13.50 -10.02
N GLY A 201 -11.08 -12.18 -10.03
CA GLY A 201 -10.21 -11.25 -9.32
C GLY A 201 -8.82 -11.12 -9.93
N GLN A 202 -7.98 -10.30 -9.30
CA GLN A 202 -6.58 -10.09 -9.68
C GLN A 202 -5.69 -10.61 -8.56
N LYS A 203 -4.63 -11.31 -8.91
CA LYS A 203 -3.67 -11.84 -7.93
C LYS A 203 -2.61 -10.80 -7.58
N LEU A 204 -2.27 -10.72 -6.30
CA LEU A 204 -1.23 -9.88 -5.74
C LEU A 204 -0.42 -10.71 -4.74
N PHE A 205 0.91 -10.76 -4.89
CA PHE A 205 1.81 -11.53 -4.03
C PHE A 205 2.76 -10.62 -3.25
N CYS A 206 3.23 -11.10 -2.10
CA CYS A 206 4.38 -10.49 -1.43
C CYS A 206 5.57 -10.43 -2.40
N GLY A 207 6.30 -9.30 -2.41
CA GLY A 207 7.36 -9.05 -3.38
C GLY A 207 6.92 -8.36 -4.68
N ASP A 208 5.62 -8.24 -4.94
CA ASP A 208 5.14 -7.50 -6.11
C ASP A 208 5.45 -6.00 -6.01
N LYS A 209 5.77 -5.40 -7.16
CA LYS A 209 5.94 -3.95 -7.31
C LYS A 209 4.59 -3.27 -7.35
N ILE A 210 4.22 -2.55 -6.31
CA ILE A 210 2.89 -1.97 -6.16
C ILE A 210 2.79 -0.57 -6.77
N GLN A 211 3.68 0.33 -6.36
CA GLN A 211 3.66 1.74 -6.73
C GLN A 211 5.05 2.23 -7.09
N GLN A 212 5.15 3.40 -7.71
CA GLN A 212 6.41 4.11 -7.89
C GLN A 212 6.36 5.47 -7.23
N MET A 213 7.43 5.86 -6.53
CA MET A 213 7.59 7.18 -5.94
C MET A 213 8.52 8.03 -6.77
N VAL A 214 8.08 9.22 -7.18
CA VAL A 214 8.90 10.25 -7.82
C VAL A 214 9.20 11.33 -6.79
N VAL A 215 10.46 11.72 -6.65
CA VAL A 215 10.85 12.83 -5.78
C VAL A 215 10.83 14.11 -6.62
N LEU A 216 9.99 15.07 -6.22
CA LEU A 216 9.78 16.33 -6.93
C LEU A 216 10.18 17.52 -6.07
N PRO A 217 10.82 18.54 -6.66
CA PRO A 217 11.11 19.78 -5.96
C PRO A 217 9.82 20.55 -5.66
N LEU A 218 9.76 21.18 -4.50
CA LEU A 218 8.64 22.01 -4.07
C LEU A 218 8.98 23.49 -4.25
N VAL A 219 8.02 24.25 -4.78
CA VAL A 219 8.06 25.70 -4.73
C VAL A 219 7.41 26.13 -3.42
N LYS A 220 8.17 26.78 -2.55
CA LYS A 220 7.65 27.34 -1.30
C LYS A 220 6.78 28.55 -1.61
N THR A 221 5.54 28.49 -1.17
CA THR A 221 4.57 29.57 -1.33
C THR A 221 3.87 29.83 0.00
N GLU A 222 3.48 31.08 0.21
CA GLU A 222 2.60 31.48 1.30
C GLU A 222 1.20 31.74 0.72
N ILE A 223 0.17 31.52 1.54
CA ILE A 223 -1.21 31.82 1.15
C ILE A 223 -1.47 33.26 1.53
N GLU A 224 -1.90 34.07 0.56
CA GLU A 224 -2.40 35.44 0.74
C GLU A 224 -3.84 35.49 0.23
N GLU A 225 -4.77 35.81 1.10
CA GLU A 225 -6.14 36.10 0.71
C GLU A 225 -6.24 37.51 0.17
N VAL A 226 -6.74 37.65 -1.04
CA VAL A 226 -6.90 38.97 -1.71
C VAL A 226 -8.36 39.24 -2.03
N GLU A 227 -8.71 40.51 -2.12
CA GLU A 227 -10.05 40.97 -2.55
C GLU A 227 -10.29 40.64 -4.04
N ALA A 228 -11.58 40.56 -4.42
CA ALA A 228 -11.98 40.13 -5.76
C ALA A 228 -11.40 41.03 -6.87
N GLU A 229 -11.31 42.35 -6.61
CA GLU A 229 -10.75 43.30 -7.55
C GLU A 229 -9.28 43.03 -7.82
N VAL A 230 -8.50 42.75 -6.78
CA VAL A 230 -7.07 42.43 -6.88
C VAL A 230 -6.89 41.10 -7.64
N TYR A 231 -7.71 40.10 -7.33
CA TYR A 231 -7.65 38.80 -8.03
C TYR A 231 -7.96 38.97 -9.52
N ASN A 232 -9.00 39.74 -9.88
CA ASN A 232 -9.37 39.99 -11.27
C ASN A 232 -8.28 40.72 -12.03
N GLU A 233 -7.58 41.66 -11.38
CA GLU A 233 -6.43 42.35 -11.98
C GLU A 233 -5.27 41.39 -12.24
N LEU A 234 -4.91 40.51 -11.26
CA LEU A 234 -3.88 39.48 -11.42
C LEU A 234 -4.19 38.53 -12.57
N MET A 235 -5.47 38.25 -12.82
CA MET A 235 -5.93 37.32 -13.85
C MET A 235 -6.32 38.01 -15.19
N SER A 236 -6.12 39.30 -15.31
CA SER A 236 -6.56 40.09 -16.50
C SER A 236 -5.97 39.60 -17.82
N ASP A 237 -4.76 39.04 -17.80
CA ASP A 237 -4.08 38.53 -19.00
C ASP A 237 -4.43 37.05 -19.29
N SER A 238 -5.34 36.44 -18.53
CA SER A 238 -5.73 35.04 -18.73
C SER A 238 -6.48 34.86 -20.05
N LYS A 239 -5.85 34.15 -21.00
CA LYS A 239 -6.49 33.78 -22.28
C LYS A 239 -7.54 32.69 -22.14
N ARG A 240 -7.50 31.91 -21.07
CA ARG A 240 -8.44 30.83 -20.80
C ARG A 240 -9.68 31.32 -20.03
N GLY A 241 -9.54 32.39 -19.26
CA GLY A 241 -10.61 32.89 -18.37
C GLY A 241 -11.04 31.83 -17.35
N SER A 242 -12.34 31.73 -17.14
CA SER A 242 -12.96 30.74 -16.21
C SER A 242 -13.30 29.40 -16.88
N ASP A 243 -12.91 29.19 -18.11
CA ASP A 243 -13.24 27.97 -18.85
C ASP A 243 -12.57 26.74 -18.22
N GLY A 244 -13.38 25.77 -17.83
CA GLY A 244 -12.98 24.54 -17.14
C GLY A 244 -13.12 23.29 -18.02
N PHE A 245 -13.75 22.26 -17.46
CA PHE A 245 -13.91 20.95 -18.08
C PHE A 245 -14.65 21.03 -19.43
N GLY A 246 -14.06 20.45 -20.49
CA GLY A 246 -14.64 20.42 -21.85
C GLY A 246 -14.43 21.69 -22.66
N SER A 247 -13.79 22.73 -22.14
CA SER A 247 -13.57 24.01 -22.87
C SER A 247 -12.64 23.87 -24.08
N SER A 248 -11.80 22.81 -24.10
CA SER A 248 -10.89 22.48 -25.20
C SER A 248 -11.47 21.48 -26.21
N ASP A 249 -12.69 20.97 -25.97
CA ASP A 249 -13.31 19.99 -26.88
C ASP A 249 -13.76 20.69 -28.15
N VAL A 250 -13.18 20.30 -29.26
CA VAL A 250 -13.61 20.76 -30.59
C VAL A 250 -15.03 20.23 -30.83
N LYS A 251 -16.01 21.14 -30.93
CA LYS A 251 -17.34 20.76 -31.40
C LYS A 251 -17.20 20.33 -32.87
N HIS A 252 -17.32 19.03 -33.12
CA HIS A 252 -17.47 18.45 -34.46
C HIS A 252 -18.91 18.61 -34.94
#